data_31c9960430e4a0d0989bb9114b592953
#
_entry.id   31c9960430e4a0d0989bb9114b592953
#
_cell.length_a   1.000
_cell.length_b   1.000
_cell.length_c   1.000
_cell.angle_alpha   90.00
_cell.angle_beta   90.00
_cell.angle_gamma   90.00
#
_symmetry.space_group_name_H-M   'P 1'
#
loop_
_entity.id
_entity.type
_entity.pdbx_description
1 polymer ?
#
loop_
_entity_poly.entity_id
_entity_poly.type
_entity_poly.pdbx_seq_one_letter_code
_entity_poly.pdbx_strand_id
1 'polypeptide(L)'
;GALKGFYEKYGFKGLARSVDAATPATPVEKAAKAARPTSNEPGLFDDPEDLLADEAARIESASALAYDTVLTWEAFDAWLARINAADLVALDTETTSLNEMVAEIVGISFSVEPGAAAYIPLAHDYPDAPAQLPRDEVLARLTPWLVDGQKKKLGQHVKYDRHVFANHGIEVQGFAHDTMLQSYVLEVHKPHGLASLADRHLGRSGVNYEDLCGKGAHQIPFSQVEIGKAAHYSCEDSDQTLDVHRVLWPQLEADDPLRGIYALEMASSEALYRIERNGVLIDAPTLATQSHELGQRILQLETEAYEIAGQ
;
A
#
# COMPACT_ATOMS: atom_id res chain seq x y z
N GLY A 1 36.80 25.94 -9.18
CA GLY A 1 37.99 25.67 -8.51
C GLY A 1 37.94 24.58 -7.47
N ALA A 2 38.40 24.90 -6.27
CA ALA A 2 38.66 23.92 -5.19
C ALA A 2 37.41 23.14 -4.78
N LEU A 3 36.23 23.77 -4.69
CA LEU A 3 34.99 23.15 -4.31
C LEU A 3 34.50 22.07 -5.33
N LYS A 4 34.70 22.34 -6.63
CA LYS A 4 34.40 21.35 -7.67
C LYS A 4 35.33 20.13 -7.56
N GLY A 5 36.63 20.35 -7.38
CA GLY A 5 37.58 19.26 -7.18
C GLY A 5 37.30 18.43 -5.93
N PHE A 6 36.80 19.05 -4.86
CA PHE A 6 36.31 18.34 -3.68
C PHE A 6 35.12 17.43 -4.01
N TYR A 7 34.11 17.96 -4.68
CA TYR A 7 32.91 17.17 -5.04
C TYR A 7 33.23 16.02 -6.00
N GLU A 8 34.13 16.23 -6.95
CA GLU A 8 34.60 15.18 -7.88
C GLU A 8 35.39 14.09 -7.13
N LYS A 9 36.26 14.49 -6.23
CA LYS A 9 37.09 13.57 -5.42
C LYS A 9 36.25 12.65 -4.53
N TYR A 10 35.17 13.16 -3.98
CA TYR A 10 34.30 12.43 -3.05
C TYR A 10 32.99 11.90 -3.67
N GLY A 11 32.86 11.96 -4.99
CA GLY A 11 31.76 11.32 -5.73
C GLY A 11 30.42 12.07 -5.71
N PHE A 12 30.37 13.33 -5.27
CA PHE A 12 29.17 14.16 -5.23
C PHE A 12 28.83 14.75 -6.61
N LYS A 13 28.52 13.87 -7.57
CA LYS A 13 28.31 14.24 -8.99
C LYS A 13 27.22 15.30 -9.22
N GLY A 14 26.18 15.33 -8.40
CA GLY A 14 25.11 16.33 -8.45
C GLY A 14 25.60 17.73 -8.07
N LEU A 15 26.34 17.83 -6.98
CA LEU A 15 26.88 19.08 -6.47
C LEU A 15 28.04 19.60 -7.35
N ALA A 16 28.85 18.73 -7.94
CA ALA A 16 29.86 19.12 -8.91
C ALA A 16 29.26 19.82 -10.14
N ARG A 17 28.10 19.36 -10.63
CA ARG A 17 27.37 19.99 -11.74
C ARG A 17 26.74 21.33 -11.37
N SER A 18 26.27 21.51 -10.13
CA SER A 18 25.68 22.79 -9.69
C SER A 18 26.72 23.91 -9.60
N VAL A 19 27.98 23.60 -9.34
CA VAL A 19 29.09 24.57 -9.35
C VAL A 19 29.38 25.10 -10.76
N ASP A 20 29.20 24.28 -11.80
CA ASP A 20 29.36 24.73 -13.21
C ASP A 20 28.17 25.60 -13.66
N ALA A 21 26.97 25.41 -13.07
CA ALA A 21 25.78 26.21 -13.39
C ALA A 21 25.76 27.61 -12.75
N ALA A 22 26.68 27.92 -11.87
CA ALA A 22 26.74 29.20 -11.13
C ALA A 22 27.49 30.32 -11.86
N THR A 23 27.80 30.18 -13.17
CA THR A 23 28.32 31.28 -14.00
C THR A 23 27.15 32.08 -14.56
N PRO A 24 27.09 33.41 -14.44
CA PRO A 24 25.94 34.18 -14.89
C PRO A 24 25.81 34.13 -16.39
N ALA A 25 24.86 33.38 -16.91
CA ALA A 25 24.42 33.44 -18.29
C ALA A 25 23.25 34.42 -18.41
N THR A 26 23.34 35.29 -19.41
CA THR A 26 22.28 36.18 -19.90
C THR A 26 20.92 35.49 -19.98
N PRO A 27 19.80 36.23 -19.84
CA PRO A 27 18.48 35.64 -19.82
C PRO A 27 18.11 35.07 -21.19
N VAL A 28 18.14 33.78 -21.30
CA VAL A 28 17.50 33.03 -22.39
C VAL A 28 16.13 32.59 -21.87
N GLU A 29 15.11 32.90 -22.68
CA GLU A 29 13.70 32.56 -22.47
C GLU A 29 13.52 31.13 -21.89
N LYS A 30 12.64 31.04 -20.90
CA LYS A 30 12.11 29.79 -20.39
C LYS A 30 11.42 29.02 -21.51
N ALA A 31 12.16 28.15 -22.17
CA ALA A 31 11.54 27.07 -22.91
C ALA A 31 10.82 26.19 -21.90
N ALA A 32 9.51 26.14 -22.00
CA ALA A 32 8.65 25.28 -21.24
C ALA A 32 9.18 23.85 -21.34
N LYS A 33 9.42 23.25 -20.19
CA LYS A 33 9.68 21.82 -20.07
C LYS A 33 8.47 21.12 -20.69
N ALA A 34 8.66 20.55 -21.86
CA ALA A 34 7.64 19.71 -22.48
C ALA A 34 7.31 18.59 -21.48
N ALA A 35 6.10 18.61 -20.98
CA ALA A 35 5.52 17.48 -20.29
C ALA A 35 5.59 16.29 -21.26
N ARG A 36 6.07 15.14 -20.80
CA ARG A 36 5.89 13.88 -21.53
C ARG A 36 4.39 13.72 -21.72
N PRO A 37 3.90 13.40 -22.90
CA PRO A 37 2.48 13.13 -23.08
C PRO A 37 2.14 11.92 -22.24
N THR A 38 1.21 12.07 -21.30
CA THR A 38 0.43 10.97 -20.75
C THR A 38 -0.36 10.40 -21.92
N SER A 39 -0.17 9.13 -22.23
CA SER A 39 -0.73 8.42 -23.39
C SER A 39 -2.22 8.13 -23.23
N ASN A 40 -3.03 9.13 -22.91
CA ASN A 40 -4.48 9.02 -22.81
C ASN A 40 -5.21 10.16 -23.52
N GLU A 41 -4.58 10.81 -24.53
CA GLU A 41 -5.34 11.61 -25.47
C GLU A 41 -5.67 10.74 -26.69
N PRO A 42 -6.94 10.73 -27.16
CA PRO A 42 -7.33 9.98 -28.35
C PRO A 42 -6.46 10.40 -29.54
N GLY A 43 -5.89 9.42 -30.22
CA GLY A 43 -5.09 9.65 -31.41
C GLY A 43 -5.96 10.18 -32.54
N LEU A 44 -5.37 11.01 -33.41
CA LEU A 44 -6.05 11.64 -34.57
C LEU A 44 -6.64 10.61 -35.56
N PHE A 45 -6.48 9.31 -35.32
CA PHE A 45 -6.92 8.19 -36.16
C PHE A 45 -7.79 7.17 -35.44
N ASP A 46 -8.21 7.44 -34.19
CA ASP A 46 -9.12 6.57 -33.47
C ASP A 46 -10.55 6.81 -33.96
N ASP A 47 -11.25 5.73 -34.29
CA ASP A 47 -12.63 5.80 -34.79
C ASP A 47 -13.56 6.23 -33.62
N PRO A 48 -14.41 7.26 -33.79
CA PRO A 48 -15.31 7.71 -32.73
C PRO A 48 -16.25 6.62 -32.22
N GLU A 49 -16.55 5.59 -33.00
CA GLU A 49 -17.39 4.45 -32.59
C GLU A 49 -16.63 3.51 -31.64
N ASP A 50 -15.31 3.33 -31.83
CA ASP A 50 -14.50 2.51 -30.92
C ASP A 50 -14.30 3.20 -29.55
N LEU A 51 -14.16 4.54 -29.53
CA LEU A 51 -14.07 5.31 -28.28
C LEU A 51 -15.38 5.28 -27.48
N LEU A 52 -16.52 5.33 -28.16
CA LEU A 52 -17.85 5.22 -27.53
C LEU A 52 -18.13 3.80 -27.03
N ALA A 53 -17.63 2.78 -27.72
CA ALA A 53 -17.74 1.38 -27.29
C ALA A 53 -16.89 1.09 -26.05
N ASP A 54 -15.68 1.65 -25.98
CA ASP A 54 -14.78 1.55 -24.81
C ASP A 54 -15.36 2.28 -23.59
N GLU A 55 -15.96 3.47 -23.80
CA GLU A 55 -16.62 4.22 -22.73
C GLU A 55 -17.91 3.56 -22.27
N ALA A 56 -18.69 2.97 -23.19
CA ALA A 56 -19.87 2.19 -22.85
C ALA A 56 -19.52 0.90 -22.09
N ALA A 57 -18.45 0.19 -22.48
CA ALA A 57 -17.95 -0.98 -21.78
C ALA A 57 -17.41 -0.64 -20.39
N ARG A 58 -16.76 0.54 -20.23
CA ARG A 58 -16.35 1.08 -18.92
C ARG A 58 -17.57 1.40 -18.03
N ILE A 59 -18.61 2.01 -18.58
CA ILE A 59 -19.84 2.34 -17.85
C ILE A 59 -20.61 1.06 -17.50
N GLU A 60 -20.66 0.05 -18.37
CA GLU A 60 -21.27 -1.25 -18.07
C GLU A 60 -20.48 -2.02 -17.00
N SER A 61 -19.14 -1.96 -17.01
CA SER A 61 -18.33 -2.56 -15.94
C SER A 61 -18.50 -1.85 -14.60
N ALA A 62 -18.65 -0.53 -14.59
CA ALA A 62 -18.93 0.24 -13.37
C ALA A 62 -20.36 0.03 -12.82
N SER A 63 -21.31 -0.34 -13.66
CA SER A 63 -22.70 -0.64 -13.23
C SER A 63 -22.89 -2.02 -12.59
N ALA A 64 -21.86 -2.86 -12.58
CA ALA A 64 -21.90 -4.24 -12.07
C ALA A 64 -21.22 -4.41 -10.70
N LEU A 65 -20.69 -3.35 -10.08
CA LEU A 65 -20.03 -3.46 -8.78
C LEU A 65 -21.06 -3.66 -7.65
N ALA A 66 -20.92 -4.75 -6.91
CA ALA A 66 -21.71 -5.09 -5.73
C ALA A 66 -20.85 -4.94 -4.47
N TYR A 67 -20.79 -3.72 -3.96
CA TYR A 67 -20.03 -3.37 -2.76
C TYR A 67 -20.97 -3.20 -1.57
N ASP A 68 -20.89 -4.11 -0.62
CA ASP A 68 -21.77 -4.16 0.55
C ASP A 68 -21.12 -3.50 1.77
N THR A 69 -21.86 -2.67 2.48
CA THR A 69 -21.51 -2.21 3.82
C THR A 69 -22.21 -3.09 4.86
N VAL A 70 -21.45 -3.85 5.63
CA VAL A 70 -21.98 -4.85 6.57
C VAL A 70 -22.18 -4.23 7.95
N LEU A 71 -23.40 -3.85 8.28
CA LEU A 71 -23.79 -3.24 9.55
C LEU A 71 -24.71 -4.14 10.40
N THR A 72 -25.17 -5.26 9.87
CA THR A 72 -26.08 -6.19 10.58
C THR A 72 -25.51 -7.60 10.63
N TRP A 73 -25.96 -8.38 11.61
CA TRP A 73 -25.55 -9.77 11.73
C TRP A 73 -26.03 -10.64 10.56
N GLU A 74 -27.20 -10.35 9.99
CA GLU A 74 -27.73 -11.06 8.81
C GLU A 74 -26.80 -10.87 7.60
N ALA A 75 -26.36 -9.63 7.34
CA ALA A 75 -25.42 -9.32 6.27
C ALA A 75 -24.07 -9.97 6.54
N PHE A 76 -23.60 -9.91 7.79
CA PHE A 76 -22.35 -10.57 8.21
C PHE A 76 -22.41 -12.08 7.97
N ASP A 77 -23.48 -12.75 8.39
CA ASP A 77 -23.64 -14.20 8.24
C ASP A 77 -23.71 -14.62 6.78
N ALA A 78 -24.36 -13.82 5.94
CA ALA A 78 -24.40 -14.04 4.49
C ALA A 78 -23.00 -13.95 3.87
N TRP A 79 -22.21 -12.92 4.24
CA TRP A 79 -20.82 -12.78 3.78
C TRP A 79 -19.90 -13.85 4.34
N LEU A 80 -20.01 -14.19 5.61
CA LEU A 80 -19.22 -15.27 6.22
C LEU A 80 -19.47 -16.62 5.51
N ALA A 81 -20.71 -16.89 5.08
CA ALA A 81 -21.03 -18.08 4.29
C ALA A 81 -20.32 -18.05 2.92
N ARG A 82 -20.33 -16.89 2.21
CA ARG A 82 -19.62 -16.71 0.93
C ARG A 82 -18.10 -16.89 1.11
N ILE A 83 -17.52 -16.26 2.12
CA ILE A 83 -16.08 -16.38 2.47
C ILE A 83 -15.71 -17.85 2.74
N ASN A 84 -16.53 -18.58 3.47
CA ASN A 84 -16.28 -20.00 3.75
C ASN A 84 -16.42 -20.90 2.53
N ALA A 85 -17.25 -20.53 1.55
CA ALA A 85 -17.47 -21.30 0.33
C ALA A 85 -16.44 -21.02 -0.77
N ALA A 86 -15.76 -19.86 -0.73
CA ALA A 86 -14.83 -19.46 -1.77
C ALA A 86 -13.50 -20.24 -1.68
N ASP A 87 -12.92 -20.53 -2.84
CA ASP A 87 -11.60 -21.17 -2.95
C ASP A 87 -10.44 -20.22 -2.61
N LEU A 88 -10.62 -18.92 -2.86
CA LEU A 88 -9.67 -17.85 -2.58
C LEU A 88 -10.44 -16.59 -2.21
N VAL A 89 -10.04 -15.90 -1.16
CA VAL A 89 -10.64 -14.65 -0.68
C VAL A 89 -9.58 -13.57 -0.59
N ALA A 90 -9.80 -12.44 -1.24
CA ALA A 90 -9.01 -11.25 -0.97
C ALA A 90 -9.46 -10.65 0.37
N LEU A 91 -8.47 -10.30 1.20
CA LEU A 91 -8.65 -9.76 2.54
C LEU A 91 -7.76 -8.52 2.68
N ASP A 92 -8.34 -7.44 3.18
CA ASP A 92 -7.64 -6.20 3.49
C ASP A 92 -8.15 -5.59 4.80
N THR A 93 -7.31 -4.81 5.49
CA THR A 93 -7.64 -4.18 6.78
C THR A 93 -7.42 -2.68 6.75
N GLU A 94 -8.44 -1.94 7.17
CA GLU A 94 -8.34 -0.52 7.48
C GLU A 94 -7.99 -0.32 8.96
N THR A 95 -7.04 0.56 9.23
CA THR A 95 -6.38 0.60 10.54
C THR A 95 -6.17 2.02 11.08
N THR A 96 -5.82 2.09 12.36
CA THR A 96 -5.55 3.34 13.06
C THR A 96 -4.15 3.91 12.80
N SER A 97 -3.21 3.13 12.25
CA SER A 97 -1.80 3.52 12.12
C SER A 97 -1.11 2.77 11.00
N LEU A 98 -0.13 3.42 10.34
CA LEU A 98 0.79 2.75 9.42
C LEU A 98 1.87 1.91 10.13
N ASN A 99 2.00 2.05 11.46
CA ASN A 99 2.88 1.20 12.25
C ASN A 99 2.10 -0.05 12.64
N GLU A 100 2.34 -1.12 11.90
CA GLU A 100 1.69 -2.42 12.03
C GLU A 100 1.80 -3.04 13.43
N MET A 101 2.82 -2.67 14.20
CA MET A 101 3.03 -3.22 15.55
C MET A 101 2.06 -2.69 16.60
N VAL A 102 1.40 -1.56 16.31
CA VAL A 102 0.45 -0.88 17.23
C VAL A 102 -0.88 -0.56 16.56
N ALA A 103 -1.01 -0.86 15.27
CA ALA A 103 -2.23 -0.61 14.51
C ALA A 103 -3.39 -1.46 15.03
N GLU A 104 -4.57 -0.85 15.16
CA GLU A 104 -5.82 -1.53 15.49
C GLU A 104 -6.76 -1.50 14.29
N ILE A 105 -7.62 -2.50 14.18
CA ILE A 105 -8.58 -2.63 13.09
C ILE A 105 -9.70 -1.59 13.24
N VAL A 106 -9.88 -0.78 12.21
CA VAL A 106 -11.04 0.13 12.02
C VAL A 106 -12.13 -0.56 11.21
N GLY A 107 -11.74 -1.38 10.24
CA GLY A 107 -12.64 -2.18 9.43
C GLY A 107 -11.90 -3.25 8.66
N ILE A 108 -12.64 -4.18 8.07
CA ILE A 108 -12.10 -5.29 7.29
C ILE A 108 -12.89 -5.39 5.98
N SER A 109 -12.20 -5.53 4.86
CA SER A 109 -12.84 -5.80 3.58
C SER A 109 -12.50 -7.19 3.03
N PHE A 110 -13.43 -7.72 2.23
CA PHE A 110 -13.31 -9.02 1.58
C PHE A 110 -13.82 -8.95 0.16
N SER A 111 -13.14 -9.63 -0.77
CA SER A 111 -13.67 -9.93 -2.08
C SER A 111 -13.52 -11.42 -2.38
N VAL A 112 -14.59 -12.03 -2.92
CA VAL A 112 -14.67 -13.47 -3.23
C VAL A 112 -14.81 -13.73 -4.73
N GLU A 113 -15.21 -12.72 -5.49
CA GLU A 113 -15.36 -12.76 -6.94
C GLU A 113 -15.26 -11.34 -7.50
N PRO A 114 -14.85 -11.15 -8.76
CA PRO A 114 -14.71 -9.83 -9.38
C PRO A 114 -15.98 -8.99 -9.30
N GLY A 115 -15.83 -7.73 -8.93
CA GLY A 115 -16.93 -6.78 -8.79
C GLY A 115 -17.81 -7.01 -7.56
N ALA A 116 -17.47 -7.96 -6.67
CA ALA A 116 -18.22 -8.22 -5.45
C ALA A 116 -17.33 -8.19 -4.21
N ALA A 117 -17.55 -7.21 -3.36
CA ALA A 117 -16.79 -7.02 -2.14
C ALA A 117 -17.69 -6.55 -0.98
N ALA A 118 -17.21 -6.72 0.24
CA ALA A 118 -17.86 -6.23 1.44
C ALA A 118 -16.88 -5.53 2.35
N TYR A 119 -17.33 -4.48 3.00
CA TYR A 119 -16.64 -3.81 4.08
C TYR A 119 -17.41 -3.97 5.39
N ILE A 120 -16.75 -4.39 6.44
CA ILE A 120 -17.26 -4.51 7.80
C ILE A 120 -16.66 -3.37 8.63
N PRO A 121 -17.34 -2.24 8.83
CA PRO A 121 -16.87 -1.18 9.72
C PRO A 121 -16.97 -1.65 11.17
N LEU A 122 -15.93 -1.37 11.99
CA LEU A 122 -15.80 -1.88 13.35
C LEU A 122 -15.42 -0.82 14.39
N ALA A 123 -14.76 0.26 13.96
CA ALA A 123 -14.27 1.29 14.89
C ALA A 123 -14.26 2.69 14.27
N HIS A 124 -15.26 3.02 13.45
CA HIS A 124 -15.48 4.42 13.04
C HIS A 124 -16.11 5.20 14.19
N ASP A 125 -15.57 6.41 14.43
CA ASP A 125 -15.88 7.24 15.61
C ASP A 125 -16.19 8.71 15.26
N TYR A 126 -16.55 9.01 13.99
CA TYR A 126 -16.98 10.34 13.60
C TYR A 126 -18.38 10.66 14.14
N PRO A 127 -18.76 11.97 14.31
CA PRO A 127 -20.09 12.34 14.75
C PRO A 127 -21.18 11.77 13.86
N ASP A 128 -22.23 11.21 14.48
CA ASP A 128 -23.37 10.56 13.80
C ASP A 128 -23.02 9.29 13.00
N ALA A 129 -21.89 8.64 13.28
CA ALA A 129 -21.57 7.34 12.70
C ALA A 129 -22.70 6.32 13.04
N PRO A 130 -23.17 5.55 12.05
CA PRO A 130 -24.16 4.52 12.29
C PRO A 130 -23.64 3.46 13.27
N ALA A 131 -24.56 2.75 13.92
CA ALA A 131 -24.19 1.62 14.79
C ALA A 131 -23.45 0.56 13.99
N GLN A 132 -22.30 0.14 14.48
CA GLN A 132 -21.44 -0.87 13.89
C GLN A 132 -21.54 -2.17 14.70
N LEU A 133 -21.17 -3.29 14.07
CA LEU A 133 -21.05 -4.56 14.78
C LEU A 133 -19.90 -4.51 15.80
N PRO A 134 -20.03 -5.13 16.98
CA PRO A 134 -18.97 -5.17 17.98
C PRO A 134 -17.72 -5.86 17.43
N ARG A 135 -16.58 -5.15 17.40
CA ARG A 135 -15.32 -5.63 16.80
C ARG A 135 -14.91 -7.01 17.35
N ASP A 136 -14.93 -7.18 18.66
CA ASP A 136 -14.47 -8.42 19.31
C ASP A 136 -15.36 -9.61 18.95
N GLU A 137 -16.67 -9.40 18.78
CA GLU A 137 -17.60 -10.45 18.37
C GLU A 137 -17.42 -10.83 16.90
N VAL A 138 -17.22 -9.82 16.02
CA VAL A 138 -16.92 -10.04 14.60
C VAL A 138 -15.62 -10.81 14.45
N LEU A 139 -14.55 -10.39 15.13
CA LEU A 139 -13.26 -11.08 15.11
C LEU A 139 -13.36 -12.51 15.66
N ALA A 140 -14.09 -12.72 16.76
CA ALA A 140 -14.31 -14.06 17.30
C ALA A 140 -15.01 -14.98 16.28
N ARG A 141 -16.01 -14.48 15.54
CA ARG A 141 -16.73 -15.24 14.52
C ARG A 141 -15.93 -15.47 13.23
N LEU A 142 -15.01 -14.55 12.87
CA LEU A 142 -14.09 -14.72 11.75
C LEU A 142 -12.89 -15.61 12.09
N THR A 143 -12.50 -15.71 13.36
CA THR A 143 -11.30 -16.44 13.79
C THR A 143 -11.22 -17.87 13.25
N PRO A 144 -12.28 -18.72 13.26
CA PRO A 144 -12.18 -20.07 12.71
C PRO A 144 -11.74 -20.09 11.25
N TRP A 145 -12.17 -19.13 10.42
CA TRP A 145 -11.75 -18.99 9.03
C TRP A 145 -10.34 -18.37 8.93
N LEU A 146 -10.03 -17.36 9.75
CA LEU A 146 -8.75 -16.65 9.73
C LEU A 146 -7.58 -17.59 10.06
N VAL A 147 -7.74 -18.47 11.06
CA VAL A 147 -6.68 -19.40 11.52
C VAL A 147 -6.63 -20.72 10.74
N ASP A 148 -7.59 -20.98 9.85
CA ASP A 148 -7.59 -22.17 9.02
C ASP A 148 -6.62 -22.03 7.86
N GLY A 149 -5.52 -22.79 7.91
CA GLY A 149 -4.51 -22.83 6.83
C GLY A 149 -5.00 -23.44 5.52
N GLN A 150 -6.15 -24.13 5.49
CA GLN A 150 -6.75 -24.68 4.27
C GLN A 150 -7.61 -23.63 3.53
N LYS A 151 -8.06 -22.60 4.22
CA LYS A 151 -8.80 -21.48 3.64
C LYS A 151 -7.82 -20.48 3.04
N LYS A 152 -7.73 -20.49 1.71
CA LYS A 152 -6.76 -19.64 1.00
C LYS A 152 -7.15 -18.18 1.07
N LYS A 153 -6.19 -17.35 1.44
CA LYS A 153 -6.30 -15.90 1.51
C LYS A 153 -5.32 -15.24 0.56
N LEU A 154 -5.71 -14.13 0.04
CA LEU A 154 -4.95 -13.25 -0.82
C LEU A 154 -4.95 -11.85 -0.19
N GLY A 155 -3.88 -11.10 -0.33
CA GLY A 155 -3.83 -9.69 0.08
C GLY A 155 -2.81 -8.91 -0.74
N GLN A 156 -2.72 -7.63 -0.43
CA GLN A 156 -1.71 -6.72 -0.93
C GLN A 156 -0.81 -6.33 0.24
N HIS A 157 0.43 -6.81 0.30
CA HIS A 157 1.32 -6.63 1.44
C HIS A 157 0.83 -7.34 2.72
N VAL A 158 0.50 -8.62 2.57
CA VAL A 158 -0.14 -9.46 3.62
C VAL A 158 0.56 -9.48 4.97
N LYS A 159 1.85 -9.17 5.01
CA LYS A 159 2.61 -9.12 6.27
C LYS A 159 2.08 -8.02 7.19
N TYR A 160 1.65 -6.88 6.65
CA TYR A 160 1.01 -5.81 7.42
C TYR A 160 -0.28 -6.30 8.09
N ASP A 161 -1.21 -6.87 7.33
CA ASP A 161 -2.49 -7.36 7.86
C ASP A 161 -2.30 -8.44 8.92
N ARG A 162 -1.32 -9.33 8.73
CA ARG A 162 -0.97 -10.33 9.74
C ARG A 162 -0.55 -9.72 11.05
N HIS A 163 0.27 -8.65 11.04
CA HIS A 163 0.63 -7.93 12.25
C HIS A 163 -0.58 -7.30 12.92
N VAL A 164 -1.47 -6.70 12.13
CA VAL A 164 -2.69 -6.08 12.62
C VAL A 164 -3.59 -7.10 13.31
N PHE A 165 -3.86 -8.25 12.68
CA PHE A 165 -4.63 -9.32 13.33
C PHE A 165 -3.94 -9.89 14.58
N ALA A 166 -2.62 -10.01 14.55
CA ALA A 166 -1.86 -10.48 15.72
C ALA A 166 -1.93 -9.52 16.91
N ASN A 167 -2.12 -8.20 16.69
CA ASN A 167 -2.40 -7.24 17.77
C ASN A 167 -3.74 -7.53 18.47
N HIS A 168 -4.68 -8.20 17.79
CA HIS A 168 -5.94 -8.69 18.35
C HIS A 168 -5.88 -10.17 18.78
N GLY A 169 -4.67 -10.76 18.87
CA GLY A 169 -4.48 -12.15 19.31
C GLY A 169 -4.83 -13.21 18.27
N ILE A 170 -4.93 -12.85 16.97
CA ILE A 170 -5.32 -13.75 15.89
C ILE A 170 -4.11 -14.01 14.98
N GLU A 171 -3.61 -15.24 14.96
CA GLU A 171 -2.54 -15.68 14.07
C GLU A 171 -3.12 -16.18 12.74
N VAL A 172 -3.25 -15.28 11.77
CA VAL A 172 -3.84 -15.60 10.46
C VAL A 172 -2.97 -16.60 9.72
N GLN A 173 -3.62 -17.65 9.21
CA GLN A 173 -3.01 -18.70 8.40
C GLN A 173 -3.61 -18.72 6.99
N GLY A 174 -2.93 -19.41 6.06
CA GLY A 174 -3.48 -19.66 4.72
C GLY A 174 -3.36 -18.49 3.75
N PHE A 175 -2.52 -17.48 4.00
CA PHE A 175 -2.16 -16.54 2.95
C PHE A 175 -1.40 -17.28 1.83
N ALA A 176 -2.12 -17.58 0.76
CA ALA A 176 -1.59 -18.27 -0.41
C ALA A 176 -0.89 -17.31 -1.38
N HIS A 177 -1.34 -16.06 -1.43
CA HIS A 177 -0.86 -15.07 -2.38
C HIS A 177 -0.74 -13.67 -1.78
N ASP A 178 0.21 -12.90 -2.34
CA ASP A 178 0.45 -11.48 -2.09
C ASP A 178 0.71 -10.78 -3.43
N THR A 179 -0.18 -9.86 -3.82
CA THR A 179 -0.10 -9.17 -5.12
C THR A 179 1.10 -8.23 -5.23
N MET A 180 1.53 -7.65 -4.11
CA MET A 180 2.76 -6.83 -4.09
C MET A 180 3.98 -7.69 -4.42
N LEU A 181 4.10 -8.89 -3.84
CA LEU A 181 5.20 -9.80 -4.11
C LEU A 181 5.11 -10.40 -5.53
N GLN A 182 3.89 -10.70 -6.03
CA GLN A 182 3.69 -11.11 -7.42
C GLN A 182 4.23 -10.06 -8.40
N SER A 183 3.84 -8.82 -8.20
CA SER A 183 4.33 -7.70 -9.02
C SER A 183 5.84 -7.49 -8.88
N TYR A 184 6.38 -7.61 -7.66
CA TYR A 184 7.81 -7.45 -7.42
C TYR A 184 8.64 -8.48 -8.21
N VAL A 185 8.19 -9.73 -8.25
CA VAL A 185 8.89 -10.79 -8.99
C VAL A 185 8.76 -10.60 -10.51
N LEU A 186 7.59 -10.18 -11.00
CA LEU A 186 7.36 -9.99 -12.43
C LEU A 186 7.98 -8.70 -12.99
N GLU A 187 7.95 -7.61 -12.22
CA GLU A 187 8.20 -6.27 -12.71
C GLU A 187 9.02 -5.43 -11.71
N VAL A 188 10.13 -5.98 -11.19
CA VAL A 188 10.97 -5.42 -10.11
C VAL A 188 11.29 -3.92 -10.23
N HIS A 189 11.28 -3.35 -11.44
CA HIS A 189 11.62 -1.95 -11.71
C HIS A 189 10.43 -0.99 -11.71
N LYS A 190 9.22 -1.48 -11.47
CA LYS A 190 7.97 -0.70 -11.48
C LYS A 190 7.43 -0.48 -10.05
N PRO A 191 6.53 0.49 -9.84
CA PRO A 191 5.83 0.61 -8.55
C PRO A 191 4.91 -0.58 -8.28
N HIS A 192 4.85 -1.03 -7.01
CA HIS A 192 4.11 -2.21 -6.58
C HIS A 192 2.90 -1.90 -5.69
N GLY A 193 2.57 -0.62 -5.48
CA GLY A 193 1.36 -0.22 -4.75
C GLY A 193 0.10 -0.56 -5.54
N LEU A 194 -1.00 -0.90 -4.85
CA LEU A 194 -2.23 -1.41 -5.44
C LEU A 194 -2.80 -0.48 -6.52
N ALA A 195 -2.90 0.83 -6.26
CA ALA A 195 -3.36 1.81 -7.24
C ALA A 195 -2.54 1.77 -8.55
N SER A 196 -1.22 1.60 -8.44
CA SER A 196 -0.33 1.48 -9.61
C SER A 196 -0.52 0.15 -10.35
N LEU A 197 -0.84 -0.93 -9.61
CA LEU A 197 -1.14 -2.24 -10.19
C LEU A 197 -2.49 -2.23 -10.90
N ALA A 198 -3.52 -1.64 -10.28
CA ALA A 198 -4.86 -1.52 -10.84
C ALA A 198 -4.86 -0.67 -12.12
N ASP A 199 -4.20 0.49 -12.11
CA ASP A 199 -4.05 1.33 -13.31
C ASP A 199 -3.35 0.56 -14.44
N ARG A 200 -2.22 -0.08 -14.14
CA ARG A 200 -1.37 -0.74 -15.14
C ARG A 200 -1.96 -2.02 -15.72
N HIS A 201 -2.62 -2.83 -14.89
CA HIS A 201 -3.08 -4.16 -15.27
C HIS A 201 -4.58 -4.25 -15.52
N LEU A 202 -5.38 -3.35 -14.93
CA LEU A 202 -6.83 -3.36 -15.03
C LEU A 202 -7.38 -2.13 -15.76
N GLY A 203 -6.56 -1.09 -15.98
CA GLY A 203 -7.01 0.21 -16.47
C GLY A 203 -8.00 0.91 -15.51
N ARG A 204 -7.96 0.55 -14.22
CA ARG A 204 -8.82 1.11 -13.17
C ARG A 204 -8.03 2.12 -12.35
N SER A 205 -8.54 3.34 -12.25
CA SER A 205 -8.05 4.34 -11.31
C SER A 205 -8.94 4.32 -10.08
N GLY A 206 -8.42 3.87 -8.95
CA GLY A 206 -9.14 3.84 -7.68
C GLY A 206 -9.14 5.18 -6.95
N VAL A 207 -9.86 5.24 -5.84
CA VAL A 207 -9.82 6.36 -4.88
C VAL A 207 -8.47 6.32 -4.16
N ASN A 208 -7.76 7.47 -4.07
CA ASN A 208 -6.53 7.49 -3.29
C ASN A 208 -6.83 7.72 -1.81
N TYR A 209 -6.02 7.13 -0.93
CA TYR A 209 -6.10 7.33 0.53
C TYR A 209 -6.11 8.82 0.92
N GLU A 210 -5.31 9.65 0.21
CA GLU A 210 -5.21 11.07 0.46
C GLU A 210 -6.48 11.86 0.08
N ASP A 211 -7.30 11.34 -0.83
CA ASP A 211 -8.59 11.93 -1.22
C ASP A 211 -9.65 11.68 -0.14
N LEU A 212 -9.50 10.57 0.64
CA LEU A 212 -10.35 10.27 1.79
C LEU A 212 -9.90 10.96 3.07
N CYS A 213 -8.64 10.80 3.43
CA CYS A 213 -8.10 11.21 4.72
C CYS A 213 -7.45 12.60 4.70
N GLY A 214 -7.23 13.20 3.51
CA GLY A 214 -6.48 14.45 3.38
C GLY A 214 -4.96 14.25 3.48
N LYS A 215 -4.22 15.37 3.44
CA LYS A 215 -2.75 15.41 3.44
C LYS A 215 -2.17 16.26 4.55
N GLY A 216 -1.04 15.84 5.09
CA GLY A 216 -0.22 16.65 6.02
C GLY A 216 -0.96 17.01 7.31
N ALA A 217 -0.92 18.28 7.70
CA ALA A 217 -1.52 18.76 8.96
C ALA A 217 -3.06 18.68 9.02
N HIS A 218 -3.72 18.46 7.90
CA HIS A 218 -5.19 18.32 7.81
C HIS A 218 -5.63 16.88 7.62
N GLN A 219 -4.70 15.92 7.68
CA GLN A 219 -5.02 14.52 7.56
C GLN A 219 -5.82 14.05 8.78
N ILE A 220 -6.97 13.44 8.52
CA ILE A 220 -7.79 12.77 9.54
C ILE A 220 -7.43 11.30 9.64
N PRO A 221 -7.59 10.65 10.81
CA PRO A 221 -7.47 9.20 10.92
C PRO A 221 -8.60 8.51 10.14
N PHE A 222 -8.36 7.29 9.68
CA PHE A 222 -9.35 6.54 8.89
C PHE A 222 -10.66 6.31 9.66
N SER A 223 -10.61 6.20 10.98
CA SER A 223 -11.79 6.09 11.85
C SER A 223 -12.75 7.29 11.75
N GLN A 224 -12.26 8.44 11.29
CA GLN A 224 -13.06 9.65 11.08
C GLN A 224 -13.62 9.78 9.65
N VAL A 225 -13.30 8.84 8.77
CA VAL A 225 -13.86 8.80 7.42
C VAL A 225 -15.31 8.30 7.49
N GLU A 226 -16.21 8.93 6.75
CA GLU A 226 -17.61 8.51 6.64
C GLU A 226 -17.70 7.09 6.08
N ILE A 227 -18.49 6.21 6.75
CA ILE A 227 -18.54 4.76 6.47
C ILE A 227 -18.87 4.46 5.00
N GLY A 228 -19.73 5.21 4.35
CA GLY A 228 -20.06 4.97 2.93
C GLY A 228 -18.86 5.18 2.01
N LYS A 229 -18.03 6.19 2.29
CA LYS A 229 -16.77 6.45 1.55
C LYS A 229 -15.70 5.42 1.89
N ALA A 230 -15.56 5.09 3.18
CA ALA A 230 -14.64 4.06 3.66
C ALA A 230 -14.99 2.70 3.04
N ALA A 231 -16.27 2.33 3.02
CA ALA A 231 -16.75 1.08 2.44
C ALA A 231 -16.46 1.00 0.93
N HIS A 232 -16.69 2.09 0.18
CA HIS A 232 -16.38 2.11 -1.24
C HIS A 232 -14.88 1.91 -1.48
N TYR A 233 -14.04 2.66 -0.78
CA TYR A 233 -12.58 2.57 -0.85
C TYR A 233 -12.08 1.15 -0.50
N SER A 234 -12.45 0.63 0.67
CA SER A 234 -11.96 -0.67 1.14
C SER A 234 -12.47 -1.84 0.30
N CYS A 235 -13.72 -1.77 -0.18
CA CYS A 235 -14.25 -2.76 -1.14
C CYS A 235 -13.49 -2.70 -2.46
N GLU A 236 -13.17 -1.49 -2.94
CA GLU A 236 -12.38 -1.33 -4.16
C GLU A 236 -10.98 -1.93 -4.00
N ASP A 237 -10.31 -1.74 -2.87
CA ASP A 237 -8.98 -2.29 -2.60
C ASP A 237 -8.99 -3.83 -2.58
N SER A 238 -9.94 -4.46 -1.89
CA SER A 238 -10.05 -5.92 -1.87
C SER A 238 -10.46 -6.51 -3.24
N ASP A 239 -11.36 -5.86 -3.98
CA ASP A 239 -11.77 -6.25 -5.33
C ASP A 239 -10.62 -6.11 -6.34
N GLN A 240 -9.94 -4.96 -6.34
CA GLN A 240 -8.76 -4.75 -7.19
C GLN A 240 -7.62 -5.72 -6.86
N THR A 241 -7.43 -6.05 -5.59
CA THR A 241 -6.43 -7.06 -5.17
C THR A 241 -6.74 -8.43 -5.78
N LEU A 242 -8.03 -8.83 -5.79
CA LEU A 242 -8.45 -10.08 -6.41
C LEU A 242 -8.24 -10.05 -7.94
N ASP A 243 -8.64 -8.96 -8.59
CA ASP A 243 -8.50 -8.81 -10.04
C ASP A 243 -7.05 -8.73 -10.50
N VAL A 244 -6.19 -7.98 -9.79
CA VAL A 244 -4.74 -7.93 -10.04
C VAL A 244 -4.12 -9.32 -9.92
N HIS A 245 -4.47 -10.08 -8.88
CA HIS A 245 -4.01 -11.45 -8.74
C HIS A 245 -4.37 -12.33 -9.94
N ARG A 246 -5.60 -12.21 -10.45
CA ARG A 246 -6.06 -12.97 -11.63
C ARG A 246 -5.29 -12.66 -12.90
N VAL A 247 -4.70 -11.48 -12.99
CA VAL A 247 -3.84 -11.07 -14.12
C VAL A 247 -2.40 -11.50 -13.91
N LEU A 248 -1.86 -11.35 -12.68
CA LEU A 248 -0.44 -11.60 -12.41
C LEU A 248 -0.14 -13.09 -12.20
N TRP A 249 -1.01 -13.82 -11.49
CA TRP A 249 -0.75 -15.20 -11.12
C TRP A 249 -0.54 -16.14 -12.32
N PRO A 250 -1.34 -16.12 -13.39
CA PRO A 250 -1.09 -16.95 -14.55
C PRO A 250 0.27 -16.75 -15.21
N GLN A 251 0.83 -15.52 -15.14
CA GLN A 251 2.14 -15.19 -15.67
C GLN A 251 3.25 -15.82 -14.84
N LEU A 252 3.12 -15.78 -13.50
CA LEU A 252 4.05 -16.46 -12.58
C LEU A 252 3.93 -17.99 -12.66
N GLU A 253 2.70 -18.49 -12.76
CA GLU A 253 2.44 -19.94 -12.81
C GLU A 253 3.01 -20.58 -14.07
N ALA A 254 3.03 -19.85 -15.18
CA ALA A 254 3.57 -20.32 -16.46
C ALA A 254 5.12 -20.32 -16.51
N ASP A 255 5.80 -19.64 -15.58
CA ASP A 255 7.26 -19.49 -15.56
C ASP A 255 7.84 -20.15 -14.29
N ASP A 256 8.39 -21.36 -14.42
CA ASP A 256 8.93 -22.13 -13.30
C ASP A 256 10.01 -21.39 -12.50
N PRO A 257 11.01 -20.72 -13.08
CA PRO A 257 11.97 -19.88 -12.38
C PRO A 257 11.30 -18.76 -11.55
N LEU A 258 10.39 -17.99 -12.14
CA LEU A 258 9.70 -16.90 -11.43
C LEU A 258 8.79 -17.43 -10.33
N ARG A 259 8.08 -18.53 -10.57
CA ARG A 259 7.30 -19.23 -9.54
C ARG A 259 8.16 -19.66 -8.35
N GLY A 260 9.37 -20.16 -8.62
CA GLY A 260 10.34 -20.54 -7.59
C GLY A 260 10.80 -19.36 -6.75
N ILE A 261 11.08 -18.21 -7.40
CA ILE A 261 11.43 -16.95 -6.72
C ILE A 261 10.24 -16.46 -5.87
N TYR A 262 9.03 -16.46 -6.42
CA TYR A 262 7.83 -16.06 -5.70
C TYR A 262 7.56 -16.91 -4.45
N ALA A 263 7.75 -18.22 -4.55
CA ALA A 263 7.64 -19.11 -3.39
C ALA A 263 8.68 -18.80 -2.31
N LEU A 264 9.90 -18.42 -2.70
CA LEU A 264 10.95 -17.96 -1.79
C LEU A 264 10.56 -16.64 -1.11
N GLU A 265 10.01 -15.67 -1.86
CA GLU A 265 9.56 -14.37 -1.31
C GLU A 265 8.41 -14.55 -0.31
N MET A 266 7.43 -15.41 -0.61
CA MET A 266 6.35 -15.73 0.34
C MET A 266 6.89 -16.36 1.62
N ALA A 267 7.84 -17.30 1.52
CA ALA A 267 8.49 -17.90 2.69
C ALA A 267 9.34 -16.88 3.47
N SER A 268 10.00 -15.97 2.77
CA SER A 268 10.79 -14.88 3.37
C SER A 268 9.88 -13.89 4.12
N SER A 269 8.73 -13.54 3.55
CA SER A 269 7.72 -12.70 4.19
C SER A 269 7.23 -13.32 5.51
N GLU A 270 6.98 -14.64 5.53
CA GLU A 270 6.64 -15.38 6.76
C GLU A 270 7.75 -15.31 7.81
N ALA A 271 9.02 -15.51 7.40
CA ALA A 271 10.15 -15.43 8.31
C ALA A 271 10.33 -14.02 8.87
N LEU A 272 10.19 -12.98 8.03
CA LEU A 272 10.28 -11.57 8.42
C LEU A 272 9.16 -11.21 9.40
N TYR A 273 7.92 -11.62 9.13
CA TYR A 273 6.81 -11.44 10.08
C TYR A 273 7.16 -11.95 11.48
N ARG A 274 7.72 -13.17 11.59
CA ARG A 274 8.10 -13.75 12.88
C ARG A 274 9.25 -13.00 13.54
N ILE A 275 10.26 -12.57 12.77
CA ILE A 275 11.38 -11.77 13.28
C ILE A 275 10.87 -10.44 13.83
N GLU A 276 10.00 -9.75 13.08
CA GLU A 276 9.41 -8.48 13.47
C GLU A 276 8.54 -8.60 14.73
N ARG A 277 7.72 -9.65 14.85
CA ARG A 277 6.91 -9.93 16.05
C ARG A 277 7.77 -10.25 17.28
N ASN A 278 8.88 -10.93 17.10
CA ASN A 278 9.83 -11.18 18.20
C ASN A 278 10.56 -9.91 18.66
N GLY A 279 10.77 -8.98 17.72
CA GLY A 279 11.55 -7.77 17.96
C GLY A 279 13.02 -8.05 18.22
N VAL A 280 13.75 -7.01 18.62
CA VAL A 280 15.16 -7.07 18.99
C VAL A 280 15.39 -6.43 20.36
N LEU A 281 16.27 -7.02 21.16
CA LEU A 281 16.69 -6.44 22.41
C LEU A 281 17.67 -5.31 22.14
N ILE A 282 17.32 -4.10 22.56
CA ILE A 282 18.16 -2.90 22.42
C ILE A 282 18.90 -2.65 23.73
N ASP A 283 20.23 -2.48 23.65
CA ASP A 283 21.03 -1.97 24.77
C ASP A 283 20.91 -0.43 24.84
N ALA A 284 19.83 0.02 25.47
CA ALA A 284 19.54 1.44 25.62
C ALA A 284 20.65 2.24 26.32
N PRO A 285 21.32 1.74 27.39
CA PRO A 285 22.45 2.43 28.00
C PRO A 285 23.62 2.65 27.04
N THR A 286 24.00 1.63 26.29
CA THR A 286 25.09 1.75 25.28
C THR A 286 24.73 2.75 24.18
N LEU A 287 23.49 2.71 23.66
CA LEU A 287 23.02 3.66 22.67
C LEU A 287 23.00 5.11 23.20
N ALA A 288 22.57 5.32 24.44
CA ALA A 288 22.57 6.64 25.07
C ALA A 288 23.99 7.20 25.18
N THR A 289 24.97 6.37 25.59
CA THR A 289 26.39 6.74 25.65
C THR A 289 26.90 7.13 24.27
N GLN A 290 26.68 6.30 23.26
CA GLN A 290 27.12 6.58 21.89
C GLN A 290 26.46 7.84 21.32
N SER A 291 25.16 8.06 21.58
CA SER A 291 24.45 9.26 21.16
C SER A 291 25.06 10.53 21.77
N HIS A 292 25.43 10.46 23.05
CA HIS A 292 26.10 11.59 23.74
C HIS A 292 27.47 11.87 23.14
N GLU A 293 28.30 10.84 22.95
CA GLU A 293 29.66 10.97 22.37
C GLU A 293 29.58 11.52 20.93
N LEU A 294 28.66 11.01 20.11
CA LEU A 294 28.44 11.52 18.75
C LEU A 294 27.98 12.97 18.76
N GLY A 295 27.07 13.34 19.66
CA GLY A 295 26.62 14.72 19.81
C GLY A 295 27.74 15.68 20.15
N GLN A 296 28.62 15.31 21.10
CA GLN A 296 29.84 16.08 21.44
C GLN A 296 30.77 16.21 20.23
N ARG A 297 30.98 15.12 19.50
CA ARG A 297 31.84 15.13 18.31
C ARG A 297 31.30 16.00 17.18
N ILE A 298 29.98 15.99 16.96
CA ILE A 298 29.31 16.88 15.99
C ILE A 298 29.55 18.34 16.36
N LEU A 299 29.28 18.75 17.61
CA LEU A 299 29.53 20.13 18.07
C LEU A 299 30.98 20.57 17.90
N GLN A 300 31.94 19.67 18.22
CA GLN A 300 33.35 19.94 18.04
C GLN A 300 33.70 20.16 16.55
N LEU A 301 33.19 19.30 15.66
CA LEU A 301 33.41 19.41 14.22
C LEU A 301 32.77 20.66 13.63
N GLU A 302 31.57 21.05 14.10
CA GLU A 302 30.92 22.31 13.71
C GLU A 302 31.80 23.52 14.11
N THR A 303 32.34 23.54 15.34
CA THR A 303 33.23 24.61 15.81
C THR A 303 34.49 24.67 14.95
N GLU A 304 35.15 23.52 14.71
CA GLU A 304 36.32 23.44 13.82
C GLU A 304 36.02 23.95 12.41
N ALA A 305 34.83 23.61 11.87
CA ALA A 305 34.41 24.04 10.54
C ALA A 305 34.19 25.56 10.47
N TYR A 306 33.51 26.15 11.47
CA TYR A 306 33.31 27.60 11.56
C TYR A 306 34.64 28.36 11.70
N GLU A 307 35.57 27.88 12.53
CA GLU A 307 36.92 28.45 12.65
C GLU A 307 37.67 28.45 11.31
N ILE A 308 37.60 27.34 10.57
CA ILE A 308 38.24 27.23 9.24
C ILE A 308 37.54 28.16 8.21
N ALA A 309 36.22 28.31 8.31
CA ALA A 309 35.44 29.19 7.42
C ALA A 309 35.60 30.69 7.75
N GLY A 310 36.12 31.04 8.93
CA GLY A 310 36.28 32.43 9.41
C GLY A 310 34.93 33.04 9.80
N GLN A 311 34.01 32.26 10.31
CA GLN A 311 32.68 32.66 10.79
C GLN A 311 32.57 32.55 12.30
#